data_b929af3c41979435af558d03561d6028
#
_entry.id   b929af3c41979435af558d03561d6028
#
_cell.length_a   1.000
_cell.length_b   1.000
_cell.length_c   1.000
_cell.angle_alpha   90.00
_cell.angle_beta   90.00
_cell.angle_gamma   90.00
#
_symmetry.space_group_name_H-M   'P 1'
#
loop_
_entity.id
_entity.type
_entity.pdbx_description
1 polymer ?
#
loop_
_entity_poly.entity_id
_entity_poly.type
_entity_poly.pdbx_seq_one_letter_code
_entity_poly.pdbx_strand_id
1 'polypeptide(L)'
;TISPTIAPTVSPQLVSARDRLRPQAAVTFSDRLLSAPLFLTRERRANQDVVATIKRQLQLLLPGVSIFLDVDDLESIDALESYVQASQAMLVLLGSSQYFTSRNCLRELAEAQRLSLPLVRVHDADAAKNGAPLPSLRTAASRRLQRQDTTRLFDVGAAQLPIIIPWLRIGHFQQGSLASIAEQVLLASPACVDVASVPLALKGGLAWAEPTFAQPVALFVSQLNPAATEPAHELASALAEVGVSASLDAATHWLLFVSPECFEGEQGQQLEAQVQAATAAGRRLVLAWSPEACDDFKHVIEATPHALVSAGLYETLAIEWRGGVHRRVSVRLAAKALGAQMMASSGGTCEGA
;
A
#
# COMPACT_ATOMS: atom_id res chain seq x y z
N THR A 1 29.56 6.70 -47.32
CA THR A 1 29.63 6.26 -45.90
C THR A 1 28.89 7.29 -45.04
N ILE A 2 27.63 7.03 -44.79
CA ILE A 2 26.78 7.87 -43.94
C ILE A 2 26.54 7.10 -42.64
N SER A 3 27.07 7.59 -41.54
CA SER A 3 26.82 7.07 -40.20
C SER A 3 25.45 7.52 -39.72
N PRO A 4 24.66 6.66 -39.08
CA PRO A 4 23.38 7.06 -38.49
C PRO A 4 23.62 7.77 -37.15
N THR A 5 23.09 8.96 -37.02
CA THR A 5 23.00 9.74 -35.80
C THR A 5 22.00 9.08 -34.87
N ILE A 6 22.46 8.59 -33.70
CA ILE A 6 21.62 8.06 -32.65
C ILE A 6 21.02 9.24 -31.88
N ALA A 7 19.68 9.35 -31.88
CA ALA A 7 18.95 10.30 -31.07
C ALA A 7 19.06 9.90 -29.56
N PRO A 8 19.17 10.86 -28.64
CA PRO A 8 19.25 10.55 -27.22
C PRO A 8 17.89 10.10 -26.71
N THR A 9 17.87 8.90 -26.12
CA THR A 9 16.73 8.34 -25.38
C THR A 9 16.51 9.21 -24.13
N VAL A 10 15.39 9.91 -24.09
CA VAL A 10 14.97 10.67 -22.92
C VAL A 10 14.54 9.67 -21.85
N SER A 11 15.35 9.55 -20.80
CA SER A 11 14.98 8.83 -19.57
C SER A 11 13.80 9.55 -18.90
N PRO A 12 12.78 8.83 -18.39
CA PRO A 12 11.74 9.46 -17.60
C PRO A 12 12.37 10.01 -16.31
N GLN A 13 12.36 11.33 -16.19
CA GLN A 13 12.81 12.01 -14.98
C GLN A 13 11.98 11.52 -13.80
N LEU A 14 12.64 10.85 -12.86
CA LEU A 14 12.17 10.65 -11.49
C LEU A 14 11.94 12.03 -10.87
N VAL A 15 10.68 12.45 -10.83
CA VAL A 15 10.28 13.66 -10.10
C VAL A 15 10.68 13.45 -8.65
N SER A 16 11.63 14.25 -8.20
CA SER A 16 12.20 14.21 -6.86
C SER A 16 11.10 14.23 -5.80
N ALA A 17 11.18 13.31 -4.82
CA ALA A 17 10.29 13.24 -3.68
C ALA A 17 10.30 14.54 -2.82
N ARG A 18 11.28 15.41 -3.01
CA ARG A 18 11.41 16.70 -2.32
C ARG A 18 10.32 17.71 -2.67
N ASP A 19 9.74 17.66 -3.88
CA ASP A 19 8.69 18.61 -4.28
C ASP A 19 7.30 18.25 -3.72
N ARG A 20 7.16 17.05 -3.12
CA ARG A 20 5.87 16.59 -2.55
C ARG A 20 5.67 16.93 -1.06
N LEU A 21 6.62 17.62 -0.42
CA LEU A 21 6.63 17.88 1.04
C LEU A 21 6.46 19.35 1.41
N ARG A 22 5.88 20.20 0.56
CA ARG A 22 5.49 21.55 0.98
C ARG A 22 4.19 21.49 1.80
N PRO A 23 4.13 22.09 3.02
CA PRO A 23 2.87 22.25 3.73
C PRO A 23 2.00 23.21 2.91
N GLN A 24 0.99 22.65 2.23
CA GLN A 24 -0.01 23.48 1.54
C GLN A 24 -1.19 23.75 2.48
N ALA A 25 -1.74 24.95 2.38
CA ALA A 25 -2.86 25.44 3.15
C ALA A 25 -4.03 24.44 3.14
N ALA A 26 -4.67 24.26 4.30
CA ALA A 26 -5.85 23.43 4.45
C ALA A 26 -6.92 23.85 3.45
N VAL A 27 -7.18 22.99 2.47
CA VAL A 27 -8.34 23.14 1.61
C VAL A 27 -9.54 22.73 2.45
N THR A 28 -10.41 23.66 2.77
CA THR A 28 -11.73 23.36 3.32
C THR A 28 -12.42 22.45 2.32
N PHE A 29 -12.69 21.21 2.70
CA PHE A 29 -13.49 20.28 1.92
C PHE A 29 -14.85 20.93 1.69
N SER A 30 -15.03 21.56 0.54
CA SER A 30 -16.33 22.05 0.13
C SER A 30 -17.23 20.84 -0.12
N ASP A 31 -18.46 20.86 0.39
CA ASP A 31 -19.52 19.84 0.21
C ASP A 31 -19.79 19.46 -1.27
N ARG A 32 -19.03 20.01 -2.20
CA ARG A 32 -19.17 19.83 -3.65
C ARG A 32 -18.13 18.90 -4.28
N LEU A 33 -17.07 18.48 -3.56
CA LEU A 33 -15.99 17.66 -4.15
C LEU A 33 -16.45 16.26 -4.54
N LEU A 34 -17.47 15.72 -3.86
CA LEU A 34 -18.07 14.42 -4.15
C LEU A 34 -19.58 14.61 -4.30
N SER A 35 -20.00 15.22 -5.41
CA SER A 35 -21.40 15.58 -5.68
C SER A 35 -22.29 14.39 -5.99
N ALA A 36 -21.72 13.23 -6.32
CA ALA A 36 -22.45 12.00 -6.59
C ALA A 36 -21.89 10.85 -5.75
N PRO A 37 -22.71 9.84 -5.40
CA PRO A 37 -22.30 8.76 -4.55
C PRO A 37 -21.28 7.82 -5.23
N LEU A 38 -20.58 7.05 -4.40
CA LEU A 38 -19.76 5.91 -4.80
C LEU A 38 -20.60 4.65 -4.69
N PHE A 39 -20.65 3.82 -5.73
CA PHE A 39 -21.27 2.52 -5.66
C PHE A 39 -20.26 1.45 -5.26
N LEU A 40 -20.55 0.65 -4.24
CA LEU A 40 -19.66 -0.40 -3.75
C LEU A 40 -20.30 -1.76 -4.03
N THR A 41 -19.67 -2.54 -4.91
CA THR A 41 -20.12 -3.88 -5.30
C THR A 41 -19.30 -4.99 -4.65
N ARG A 42 -19.96 -6.03 -4.21
CA ARG A 42 -19.35 -7.23 -3.61
C ARG A 42 -20.22 -8.47 -3.78
N GLU A 43 -19.63 -9.63 -3.64
CA GLU A 43 -20.39 -10.86 -3.47
C GLU A 43 -20.98 -10.94 -2.06
N ARG A 44 -22.27 -11.33 -1.96
CA ARG A 44 -23.08 -11.25 -0.72
C ARG A 44 -22.55 -12.05 0.46
N ARG A 45 -21.87 -13.17 0.23
CA ARG A 45 -21.45 -14.12 1.27
C ARG A 45 -20.00 -13.99 1.68
N ALA A 46 -19.18 -13.35 0.84
CA ALA A 46 -17.76 -13.17 1.10
C ALA A 46 -17.43 -11.71 1.38
N ASN A 47 -16.47 -11.48 2.27
CA ASN A 47 -15.85 -10.16 2.48
C ASN A 47 -16.80 -9.05 2.99
N GLN A 48 -17.86 -9.38 3.73
CA GLN A 48 -18.76 -8.38 4.34
C GLN A 48 -18.01 -7.44 5.28
N ASP A 49 -17.09 -7.98 6.07
CA ASP A 49 -16.23 -7.25 7.01
C ASP A 49 -15.33 -6.24 6.30
N VAL A 50 -14.75 -6.62 5.16
CA VAL A 50 -13.90 -5.73 4.35
C VAL A 50 -14.70 -4.54 3.83
N VAL A 51 -15.85 -4.83 3.23
CA VAL A 51 -16.70 -3.82 2.62
C VAL A 51 -17.24 -2.84 3.66
N ALA A 52 -17.74 -3.35 4.79
CA ALA A 52 -18.18 -2.50 5.89
C ALA A 52 -17.03 -1.63 6.45
N THR A 53 -15.83 -2.21 6.53
CA THR A 53 -14.63 -1.48 6.96
C THR A 53 -14.29 -0.39 5.95
N ILE A 54 -14.24 -0.70 4.65
CA ILE A 54 -13.95 0.27 3.59
C ILE A 54 -14.99 1.40 3.63
N LYS A 55 -16.29 1.09 3.64
CA LYS A 55 -17.37 2.09 3.68
C LYS A 55 -17.17 3.04 4.86
N ARG A 56 -17.09 2.49 6.08
CA ARG A 56 -16.94 3.29 7.30
C ARG A 56 -15.68 4.14 7.30
N GLN A 57 -14.55 3.58 6.91
CA GLN A 57 -13.28 4.30 6.93
C GLN A 57 -13.19 5.36 5.83
N LEU A 58 -13.73 5.10 4.64
CA LEU A 58 -13.80 6.11 3.58
C LEU A 58 -14.68 7.30 3.99
N GLN A 59 -15.79 7.07 4.68
CA GLN A 59 -16.64 8.14 5.20
C GLN A 59 -15.93 9.01 6.25
N LEU A 60 -14.95 8.44 6.99
CA LEU A 60 -14.10 9.20 7.91
C LEU A 60 -12.99 9.97 7.19
N LEU A 61 -12.43 9.39 6.12
CA LEU A 61 -11.36 10.02 5.31
C LEU A 61 -11.89 11.10 4.38
N LEU A 62 -13.08 10.91 3.87
CA LEU A 62 -13.76 11.78 2.89
C LEU A 62 -15.11 12.21 3.45
N PRO A 63 -15.14 13.17 4.39
CA PRO A 63 -16.39 13.65 4.96
C PRO A 63 -17.35 14.14 3.86
N GLY A 64 -18.60 13.71 3.93
CA GLY A 64 -19.62 14.02 2.92
C GLY A 64 -19.69 13.02 1.77
N VAL A 65 -18.80 12.02 1.68
CA VAL A 65 -18.95 10.96 0.68
C VAL A 65 -20.19 10.12 0.96
N SER A 66 -21.07 9.99 0.00
CA SER A 66 -22.17 9.04 0.02
C SER A 66 -21.71 7.73 -0.63
N ILE A 67 -21.93 6.61 0.03
CA ILE A 67 -21.51 5.29 -0.46
C ILE A 67 -22.72 4.36 -0.44
N PHE A 68 -23.21 3.97 -1.62
CA PHE A 68 -24.22 2.94 -1.75
C PHE A 68 -23.58 1.56 -1.63
N LEU A 69 -24.10 0.74 -0.76
CA LEU A 69 -23.71 -0.65 -0.59
C LEU A 69 -24.91 -1.53 -0.95
N ASP A 70 -24.67 -2.44 -1.90
CA ASP A 70 -25.63 -3.35 -2.55
C ASP A 70 -26.72 -3.97 -1.64
N VAL A 71 -26.53 -4.14 -0.35
CA VAL A 71 -27.48 -4.88 0.50
C VAL A 71 -28.16 -4.02 1.54
N ASP A 72 -27.47 -3.00 2.03
CA ASP A 72 -27.90 -2.24 3.22
C ASP A 72 -28.64 -0.94 2.85
N ASP A 73 -28.38 -0.41 1.65
CA ASP A 73 -28.84 0.91 1.25
C ASP A 73 -29.86 0.88 0.09
N LEU A 74 -30.13 -0.31 -0.50
CA LEU A 74 -31.06 -0.43 -1.62
C LEU A 74 -32.48 -0.73 -1.14
N GLU A 75 -33.42 0.17 -1.43
CA GLU A 75 -34.83 -0.04 -1.16
C GLU A 75 -35.44 -1.16 -2.04
N SER A 76 -34.87 -1.39 -3.23
CA SER A 76 -35.31 -2.41 -4.18
C SER A 76 -34.16 -2.92 -5.05
N ILE A 77 -34.06 -4.25 -5.17
CA ILE A 77 -33.11 -4.92 -6.09
C ILE A 77 -33.47 -4.63 -7.57
N ASP A 78 -34.70 -4.29 -7.87
CA ASP A 78 -35.13 -3.97 -9.22
C ASP A 78 -34.63 -2.60 -9.69
N ALA A 79 -34.30 -1.72 -8.76
CA ALA A 79 -33.71 -0.39 -9.03
C ALA A 79 -32.18 -0.36 -9.02
N LEU A 80 -31.51 -1.50 -9.03
CA LEU A 80 -30.05 -1.64 -8.89
C LEU A 80 -29.28 -0.80 -9.93
N GLU A 81 -29.68 -0.84 -11.18
CA GLU A 81 -29.05 -0.06 -12.26
C GLU A 81 -29.20 1.45 -12.04
N SER A 82 -30.28 1.93 -11.45
CA SER A 82 -30.48 3.35 -11.18
C SER A 82 -29.52 3.88 -10.10
N TYR A 83 -29.15 3.08 -9.12
CA TYR A 83 -28.11 3.46 -8.14
C TYR A 83 -26.72 3.53 -8.78
N VAL A 84 -26.41 2.58 -9.68
CA VAL A 84 -25.16 2.64 -10.46
C VAL A 84 -25.14 3.89 -11.34
N GLN A 85 -26.25 4.24 -12.01
CA GLN A 85 -26.39 5.45 -12.83
C GLN A 85 -26.20 6.75 -12.04
N ALA A 86 -26.68 6.77 -10.80
CA ALA A 86 -26.54 7.94 -9.92
C ALA A 86 -25.11 8.10 -9.37
N SER A 87 -24.23 7.10 -9.54
CA SER A 87 -22.90 7.08 -8.95
C SER A 87 -21.85 7.67 -9.88
N GLN A 88 -20.81 8.30 -9.30
CA GLN A 88 -19.67 8.87 -10.06
C GLN A 88 -18.55 7.85 -10.30
N ALA A 89 -18.45 6.82 -9.49
CA ALA A 89 -17.48 5.73 -9.61
C ALA A 89 -18.03 4.45 -8.98
N MET A 90 -17.45 3.31 -9.34
CA MET A 90 -17.76 2.02 -8.76
C MET A 90 -16.53 1.41 -8.12
N LEU A 91 -16.62 1.06 -6.83
CA LEU A 91 -15.59 0.28 -6.14
C LEU A 91 -15.92 -1.19 -6.29
N VAL A 92 -14.99 -1.95 -6.88
CA VAL A 92 -15.12 -3.39 -7.12
C VAL A 92 -14.19 -4.14 -6.18
N LEU A 93 -14.76 -4.96 -5.28
CA LEU A 93 -13.98 -5.83 -4.41
C LEU A 93 -13.74 -7.19 -5.09
N LEU A 94 -12.51 -7.40 -5.54
CA LEU A 94 -12.02 -8.63 -6.16
C LEU A 94 -11.48 -9.57 -5.07
N GLY A 95 -12.35 -10.29 -4.38
CA GLY A 95 -11.95 -11.23 -3.34
C GLY A 95 -12.26 -12.68 -3.71
N SER A 96 -13.46 -12.96 -4.22
CA SER A 96 -13.93 -14.32 -4.49
C SER A 96 -14.33 -14.52 -5.94
N SER A 97 -14.08 -15.72 -6.49
CA SER A 97 -14.58 -16.12 -7.81
C SER A 97 -16.12 -16.15 -7.89
N GLN A 98 -16.80 -16.23 -6.75
CA GLN A 98 -18.26 -16.18 -6.66
C GLN A 98 -18.82 -14.83 -7.12
N TYR A 99 -18.04 -13.74 -7.08
CA TYR A 99 -18.40 -12.46 -7.67
C TYR A 99 -18.88 -12.63 -9.13
N PHE A 100 -18.15 -13.43 -9.93
CA PHE A 100 -18.45 -13.67 -11.34
C PHE A 100 -19.57 -14.68 -11.59
N THR A 101 -20.17 -15.25 -10.55
CA THR A 101 -21.38 -16.09 -10.63
C THR A 101 -22.63 -15.40 -10.07
N SER A 102 -22.45 -14.28 -9.36
CA SER A 102 -23.54 -13.47 -8.82
C SER A 102 -24.23 -12.69 -9.92
N ARG A 103 -25.53 -12.94 -10.11
CA ARG A 103 -26.34 -12.22 -11.10
C ARG A 103 -26.33 -10.70 -10.86
N ASN A 104 -26.43 -10.28 -9.61
CA ASN A 104 -26.46 -8.85 -9.26
C ASN A 104 -25.11 -8.18 -9.54
N CYS A 105 -23.99 -8.77 -9.09
CA CYS A 105 -22.67 -8.23 -9.36
C CYS A 105 -22.38 -8.08 -10.87
N LEU A 106 -22.86 -9.04 -11.68
CA LEU A 106 -22.71 -8.96 -13.14
C LEU A 106 -23.60 -7.87 -13.75
N ARG A 107 -24.83 -7.63 -13.23
CA ARG A 107 -25.70 -6.52 -13.64
C ARG A 107 -25.07 -5.17 -13.32
N GLU A 108 -24.59 -5.00 -12.08
CA GLU A 108 -23.89 -3.80 -11.62
C GLU A 108 -22.67 -3.48 -12.49
N LEU A 109 -21.84 -4.49 -12.71
CA LEU A 109 -20.65 -4.34 -13.53
C LEU A 109 -20.99 -3.99 -14.98
N ALA A 110 -21.99 -4.65 -15.59
CA ALA A 110 -22.44 -4.37 -16.94
C ALA A 110 -22.95 -2.93 -17.07
N GLU A 111 -23.72 -2.46 -16.09
CA GLU A 111 -24.22 -1.09 -16.09
C GLU A 111 -23.09 -0.05 -15.91
N ALA A 112 -22.15 -0.30 -14.99
CA ALA A 112 -20.97 0.55 -14.81
C ALA A 112 -20.12 0.61 -16.09
N GLN A 113 -20.03 -0.48 -16.82
CA GLN A 113 -19.31 -0.53 -18.11
C GLN A 113 -20.06 0.21 -19.19
N ARG A 114 -21.37 0.03 -19.30
CA ARG A 114 -22.22 0.77 -20.24
C ARG A 114 -22.10 2.29 -20.07
N LEU A 115 -21.99 2.75 -18.82
CA LEU A 115 -21.84 4.15 -18.46
C LEU A 115 -20.38 4.64 -18.49
N SER A 116 -19.43 3.74 -18.75
CA SER A 116 -17.98 4.03 -18.66
C SER A 116 -17.55 4.58 -17.30
N LEU A 117 -18.22 4.19 -16.22
CA LEU A 117 -17.89 4.64 -14.87
C LEU A 117 -16.45 4.26 -14.49
N PRO A 118 -15.69 5.12 -13.83
CA PRO A 118 -14.39 4.77 -13.26
C PRO A 118 -14.51 3.60 -12.28
N LEU A 119 -13.60 2.61 -12.38
CA LEU A 119 -13.59 1.45 -11.50
C LEU A 119 -12.41 1.56 -10.50
N VAL A 120 -12.71 1.73 -9.22
CA VAL A 120 -11.74 1.58 -8.14
C VAL A 120 -11.66 0.10 -7.79
N ARG A 121 -10.53 -0.53 -8.10
CA ARG A 121 -10.37 -1.99 -7.99
C ARG A 121 -9.58 -2.33 -6.73
N VAL A 122 -10.19 -3.09 -5.83
CA VAL A 122 -9.60 -3.54 -4.57
C VAL A 122 -9.51 -5.05 -4.58
N HIS A 123 -8.35 -5.61 -4.27
CA HIS A 123 -8.10 -7.03 -4.26
C HIS A 123 -7.83 -7.55 -2.86
N ASP A 124 -8.65 -8.50 -2.40
CA ASP A 124 -8.42 -9.25 -1.16
C ASP A 124 -7.97 -10.68 -1.51
N ALA A 125 -6.72 -11.00 -1.21
CA ALA A 125 -6.13 -12.31 -1.48
C ALA A 125 -6.18 -13.27 -0.28
N ASP A 126 -6.74 -12.85 0.87
CA ASP A 126 -6.75 -13.64 2.10
C ASP A 126 -7.61 -14.91 1.97
N ALA A 127 -6.97 -16.04 1.70
CA ALA A 127 -7.62 -17.34 1.52
C ALA A 127 -8.41 -17.78 2.77
N ALA A 128 -7.98 -17.39 3.98
CA ALA A 128 -8.70 -17.69 5.22
C ALA A 128 -10.05 -16.94 5.32
N LYS A 129 -10.23 -15.93 4.46
CA LYS A 129 -11.44 -15.09 4.34
C LYS A 129 -12.12 -15.22 2.98
N ASN A 130 -11.93 -16.34 2.30
CA ASN A 130 -12.41 -16.63 0.94
C ASN A 130 -11.83 -15.71 -0.15
N GLY A 131 -10.69 -15.08 0.10
CA GLY A 131 -9.93 -14.37 -0.92
C GLY A 131 -9.27 -15.34 -1.89
N ALA A 132 -9.02 -14.89 -3.12
CA ALA A 132 -8.39 -15.69 -4.16
C ALA A 132 -7.32 -14.88 -4.92
N PRO A 133 -6.27 -15.53 -5.44
CA PRO A 133 -5.25 -14.87 -6.24
C PRO A 133 -5.82 -14.24 -7.51
N LEU A 134 -5.32 -13.07 -7.92
CA LEU A 134 -5.76 -12.36 -9.13
C LEU A 134 -5.79 -13.24 -10.39
N PRO A 135 -4.81 -14.13 -10.68
CA PRO A 135 -4.87 -15.00 -11.85
C PRO A 135 -6.08 -15.93 -11.83
N SER A 136 -6.45 -16.46 -10.66
CA SER A 136 -7.64 -17.31 -10.49
C SER A 136 -8.92 -16.54 -10.71
N LEU A 137 -9.02 -15.32 -10.17
CA LEU A 137 -10.15 -14.43 -10.37
C LEU A 137 -10.31 -14.03 -11.84
N ARG A 138 -9.19 -13.69 -12.51
CA ARG A 138 -9.18 -13.39 -13.95
C ARG A 138 -9.68 -14.57 -14.78
N THR A 139 -9.27 -15.79 -14.46
CA THR A 139 -9.74 -17.01 -15.11
C THR A 139 -11.25 -17.22 -14.90
N ALA A 140 -11.75 -16.96 -13.69
CA ALA A 140 -13.19 -17.05 -13.41
C ALA A 140 -13.98 -15.98 -14.18
N ALA A 141 -13.46 -14.76 -14.23
CA ALA A 141 -14.07 -13.65 -14.98
C ALA A 141 -14.16 -13.93 -16.48
N SER A 142 -13.06 -14.41 -17.10
CA SER A 142 -13.00 -14.68 -18.54
C SER A 142 -13.98 -15.75 -19.04
N ARG A 143 -14.52 -16.55 -18.13
CA ARG A 143 -15.59 -17.54 -18.44
C ARG A 143 -16.99 -16.93 -18.49
N ARG A 144 -17.17 -15.73 -17.98
CA ARG A 144 -18.48 -15.09 -17.79
C ARG A 144 -18.58 -13.71 -18.43
N LEU A 145 -17.48 -13.00 -18.57
CA LEU A 145 -17.39 -11.66 -19.11
C LEU A 145 -16.78 -11.69 -20.52
N GLN A 146 -17.09 -10.67 -21.30
CA GLN A 146 -16.38 -10.44 -22.56
C GLN A 146 -14.91 -10.09 -22.30
N ARG A 147 -14.06 -10.30 -23.30
CA ARG A 147 -12.64 -10.03 -23.20
C ARG A 147 -12.33 -8.58 -22.78
N GLN A 148 -13.06 -7.62 -23.36
CA GLN A 148 -12.90 -6.21 -23.04
C GLN A 148 -13.17 -5.92 -21.56
N ASP A 149 -14.21 -6.51 -21.00
CA ASP A 149 -14.62 -6.32 -19.62
C ASP A 149 -13.62 -6.95 -18.64
N THR A 150 -13.13 -8.14 -18.98
CA THR A 150 -12.06 -8.79 -18.22
C THR A 150 -10.79 -7.95 -18.24
N THR A 151 -10.40 -7.41 -19.40
CA THR A 151 -9.25 -6.50 -19.54
C THR A 151 -9.41 -5.26 -18.65
N ARG A 152 -10.59 -4.63 -18.68
CA ARG A 152 -10.88 -3.45 -17.88
C ARG A 152 -10.77 -3.70 -16.37
N LEU A 153 -11.15 -4.90 -15.91
CA LEU A 153 -11.06 -5.27 -14.50
C LEU A 153 -9.64 -5.60 -14.04
N PHE A 154 -8.83 -6.25 -14.88
CA PHE A 154 -7.60 -6.87 -14.41
C PHE A 154 -6.33 -6.26 -15.00
N ASP A 155 -6.39 -5.56 -16.14
CA ASP A 155 -5.19 -5.03 -16.75
C ASP A 155 -4.89 -3.63 -16.21
N VAL A 156 -3.66 -3.44 -15.77
CA VAL A 156 -3.14 -2.14 -15.34
C VAL A 156 -3.00 -1.25 -16.57
N GLY A 157 -3.58 -0.06 -16.51
CA GLY A 157 -3.59 0.88 -17.64
C GLY A 157 -4.76 0.73 -18.62
N ALA A 158 -5.54 -0.36 -18.56
CA ALA A 158 -6.72 -0.55 -19.40
C ALA A 158 -7.97 0.16 -18.86
N ALA A 159 -7.98 0.51 -17.57
CA ALA A 159 -9.02 1.30 -16.92
C ALA A 159 -8.57 2.75 -16.73
N GLN A 160 -9.51 3.67 -16.52
CA GLN A 160 -9.22 5.07 -16.23
C GLN A 160 -8.35 5.24 -14.97
N LEU A 161 -8.47 4.30 -14.01
CA LEU A 161 -7.67 4.26 -12.78
C LEU A 161 -6.63 3.14 -12.88
N PRO A 162 -5.33 3.44 -12.71
CA PRO A 162 -4.25 2.59 -13.22
C PRO A 162 -3.90 1.38 -12.36
N ILE A 163 -4.38 1.29 -11.11
CA ILE A 163 -3.92 0.26 -10.16
C ILE A 163 -5.05 -0.63 -9.64
N ILE A 164 -4.70 -1.87 -9.30
CA ILE A 164 -5.51 -2.74 -8.43
C ILE A 164 -4.89 -2.63 -7.03
N ILE A 165 -5.68 -2.18 -6.06
CA ILE A 165 -5.21 -1.91 -4.70
C ILE A 165 -5.27 -3.19 -3.89
N PRO A 166 -4.14 -3.75 -3.40
CA PRO A 166 -4.19 -4.87 -2.49
C PRO A 166 -4.82 -4.46 -1.17
N TRP A 167 -5.78 -5.24 -0.69
CA TRP A 167 -6.34 -5.09 0.64
C TRP A 167 -5.56 -5.95 1.63
N LEU A 168 -4.90 -5.32 2.59
CA LEU A 168 -4.23 -6.02 3.67
C LEU A 168 -4.97 -5.78 4.99
N ARG A 169 -5.20 -6.87 5.74
CA ARG A 169 -5.94 -6.82 7.02
C ARG A 169 -5.06 -6.45 8.20
N ILE A 170 -3.75 -6.26 7.98
CA ILE A 170 -2.79 -5.84 9.00
C ILE A 170 -2.94 -4.33 9.20
N GLY A 171 -3.19 -3.87 10.42
CA GLY A 171 -3.66 -2.52 10.76
C GLY A 171 -2.96 -1.36 10.02
N HIS A 172 -1.63 -1.30 10.05
CA HIS A 172 -0.91 -0.21 9.38
C HIS A 172 -0.98 -0.29 7.85
N PHE A 173 -0.91 -1.49 7.29
CA PHE A 173 -1.01 -1.70 5.84
C PHE A 173 -2.45 -1.54 5.35
N GLN A 174 -3.45 -1.88 6.16
CA GLN A 174 -4.86 -1.58 5.88
C GLN A 174 -5.08 -0.08 5.67
N GLN A 175 -4.44 0.77 6.51
CA GLN A 175 -4.46 2.22 6.33
C GLN A 175 -3.84 2.65 4.99
N GLY A 176 -2.76 2.01 4.56
CA GLY A 176 -2.16 2.23 3.24
C GLY A 176 -3.11 1.88 2.09
N SER A 177 -3.82 0.76 2.20
CA SER A 177 -4.88 0.37 1.25
C SER A 177 -5.99 1.41 1.21
N LEU A 178 -6.48 1.86 2.38
CA LEU A 178 -7.53 2.88 2.50
C LEU A 178 -7.11 4.22 1.91
N ALA A 179 -5.86 4.66 2.14
CA ALA A 179 -5.32 5.87 1.52
C ALA A 179 -5.38 5.81 0.00
N SER A 180 -4.92 4.68 -0.57
CA SER A 180 -4.93 4.47 -2.02
C SER A 180 -6.35 4.37 -2.59
N ILE A 181 -7.30 3.77 -1.86
CA ILE A 181 -8.71 3.75 -2.26
C ILE A 181 -9.26 5.18 -2.28
N ALA A 182 -9.02 5.99 -1.24
CA ALA A 182 -9.47 7.37 -1.17
C ALA A 182 -8.88 8.21 -2.31
N GLU A 183 -7.58 8.08 -2.59
CA GLU A 183 -6.91 8.74 -3.72
C GLU A 183 -7.56 8.37 -5.06
N GLN A 184 -7.85 7.08 -5.29
CA GLN A 184 -8.51 6.63 -6.53
C GLN A 184 -9.95 7.14 -6.63
N VAL A 185 -10.69 7.21 -5.54
CA VAL A 185 -12.04 7.80 -5.50
C VAL A 185 -12.00 9.28 -5.86
N LEU A 186 -11.02 10.03 -5.35
CA LEU A 186 -10.83 11.43 -5.69
C LEU A 186 -10.44 11.62 -7.16
N LEU A 187 -9.53 10.79 -7.68
CA LEU A 187 -9.17 10.81 -9.11
C LEU A 187 -10.35 10.50 -10.03
N ALA A 188 -11.33 9.73 -9.55
CA ALA A 188 -12.55 9.44 -10.28
C ALA A 188 -13.54 10.61 -10.29
N SER A 189 -13.37 11.61 -9.39
CA SER A 189 -14.27 12.75 -9.29
C SER A 189 -13.88 13.86 -10.26
N PRO A 190 -14.79 14.30 -11.14
CA PRO A 190 -14.52 15.43 -12.05
C PRO A 190 -14.25 16.76 -11.32
N ALA A 191 -14.70 16.86 -10.07
CA ALA A 191 -14.52 18.07 -9.24
C ALA A 191 -13.14 18.10 -8.55
N CYS A 192 -12.41 16.99 -8.48
CA CYS A 192 -11.08 16.93 -7.89
C CYS A 192 -10.01 17.17 -8.95
N VAL A 193 -9.47 18.38 -8.99
CA VAL A 193 -8.47 18.81 -9.97
C VAL A 193 -7.06 18.36 -9.58
N ASP A 194 -6.79 18.30 -8.26
CA ASP A 194 -5.47 17.91 -7.72
C ASP A 194 -5.62 17.09 -6.43
N VAL A 195 -5.40 15.79 -6.56
CA VAL A 195 -5.45 14.84 -5.43
C VAL A 195 -4.32 15.11 -4.42
N ALA A 196 -3.18 15.61 -4.88
CA ALA A 196 -2.04 15.88 -3.99
C ALA A 196 -2.32 17.03 -3.02
N SER A 197 -3.27 17.91 -3.36
CA SER A 197 -3.71 19.02 -2.48
C SER A 197 -4.72 18.59 -1.42
N VAL A 198 -5.25 17.36 -1.50
CA VAL A 198 -6.26 16.86 -0.56
C VAL A 198 -5.57 16.24 0.65
N PRO A 199 -5.76 16.80 1.86
CA PRO A 199 -5.17 16.26 3.08
C PRO A 199 -5.95 15.01 3.51
N LEU A 200 -5.49 13.83 3.06
CA LEU A 200 -6.02 12.55 3.53
C LEU A 200 -5.32 12.16 4.82
N ALA A 201 -5.96 12.31 5.95
CA ALA A 201 -5.40 11.92 7.24
C ALA A 201 -6.45 11.33 8.18
N LEU A 202 -6.09 10.20 8.82
CA LEU A 202 -6.79 9.67 9.99
C LEU A 202 -5.92 9.94 11.22
N LYS A 203 -6.50 10.53 12.26
CA LYS A 203 -5.80 10.82 13.52
C LYS A 203 -5.15 9.53 14.06
N GLY A 204 -3.84 9.58 14.31
CA GLY A 204 -3.07 8.44 14.79
C GLY A 204 -2.73 7.39 13.72
N GLY A 205 -3.07 7.62 12.45
CA GLY A 205 -2.76 6.72 11.34
C GLY A 205 -1.29 6.79 10.92
N LEU A 206 -0.56 5.66 10.99
CA LEU A 206 0.86 5.60 10.60
C LEU A 206 1.06 5.95 9.11
N ALA A 207 0.12 5.58 8.24
CA ALA A 207 0.21 5.84 6.80
C ALA A 207 0.31 7.35 6.47
N TRP A 208 -0.12 8.22 7.37
CA TRP A 208 -0.12 9.68 7.21
C TRP A 208 0.80 10.41 8.20
N ALA A 209 1.42 9.68 9.16
CA ALA A 209 2.32 10.30 10.12
C ALA A 209 3.60 10.76 9.43
N GLU A 210 4.12 11.92 9.83
CA GLU A 210 5.42 12.41 9.39
C GLU A 210 6.49 12.02 10.42
N PRO A 211 7.53 11.28 10.00
CA PRO A 211 8.62 10.90 10.86
C PRO A 211 9.56 12.09 11.09
N THR A 212 9.92 12.34 12.35
CA THR A 212 10.91 13.34 12.75
C THR A 212 11.95 12.70 13.65
N PHE A 213 13.23 13.04 13.46
CA PHE A 213 14.31 12.49 14.25
C PHE A 213 14.92 13.54 15.14
N ALA A 214 15.18 13.20 16.40
CA ALA A 214 15.88 14.07 17.33
C ALA A 214 17.39 14.22 17.00
N GLN A 215 17.97 13.19 16.37
CA GLN A 215 19.37 13.14 15.95
C GLN A 215 19.47 12.45 14.59
N PRO A 216 20.47 12.82 13.76
CA PRO A 216 20.73 12.12 12.52
C PRO A 216 20.98 10.61 12.73
N VAL A 217 20.50 9.79 11.81
CA VAL A 217 20.67 8.34 11.80
C VAL A 217 21.70 7.95 10.76
N ALA A 218 22.78 7.28 11.19
CA ALA A 218 23.75 6.65 10.31
C ALA A 218 23.43 5.15 10.22
N LEU A 219 22.97 4.69 9.06
CA LEU A 219 22.50 3.34 8.83
C LEU A 219 23.58 2.50 8.15
N PHE A 220 24.06 1.47 8.82
CA PHE A 220 25.00 0.52 8.24
C PHE A 220 24.28 -0.61 7.51
N VAL A 221 24.86 -1.03 6.38
CA VAL A 221 24.47 -2.24 5.63
C VAL A 221 25.73 -3.07 5.41
N SER A 222 25.67 -4.35 5.80
CA SER A 222 26.78 -5.28 5.54
C SER A 222 26.84 -5.67 4.07
N GLN A 223 28.04 -5.74 3.51
CA GLN A 223 28.29 -6.31 2.18
C GLN A 223 27.86 -7.78 2.08
N LEU A 224 27.80 -8.48 3.21
CA LEU A 224 27.32 -9.85 3.32
C LEU A 224 25.79 -9.96 3.31
N ASN A 225 25.06 -8.82 3.36
CA ASN A 225 23.60 -8.75 3.28
C ASN A 225 23.17 -7.76 2.19
N PRO A 226 23.44 -8.05 0.92
CA PRO A 226 23.17 -7.14 -0.19
C PRO A 226 21.69 -6.80 -0.36
N ALA A 227 20.78 -7.66 0.11
CA ALA A 227 19.35 -7.42 0.10
C ALA A 227 18.92 -6.20 0.93
N ALA A 228 19.72 -5.77 1.91
CA ALA A 228 19.47 -4.56 2.70
C ALA A 228 19.88 -3.26 1.99
N THR A 229 20.63 -3.33 0.88
CA THR A 229 21.22 -2.15 0.23
C THR A 229 20.15 -1.23 -0.37
N GLU A 230 19.23 -1.77 -1.17
CA GLU A 230 18.15 -1.00 -1.77
C GLU A 230 17.22 -0.37 -0.71
N PRO A 231 16.71 -1.14 0.29
CA PRO A 231 15.94 -0.57 1.39
C PRO A 231 16.66 0.57 2.15
N ALA A 232 17.97 0.44 2.40
CA ALA A 232 18.73 1.47 3.08
C ALA A 232 18.84 2.77 2.26
N HIS A 233 19.10 2.66 0.95
CA HIS A 233 19.14 3.82 0.07
C HIS A 233 17.77 4.47 -0.10
N GLU A 234 16.70 3.68 -0.14
CA GLU A 234 15.34 4.20 -0.17
C GLU A 234 15.00 4.97 1.11
N LEU A 235 15.38 4.44 2.28
CA LEU A 235 15.22 5.14 3.55
C LEU A 235 15.99 6.46 3.57
N ALA A 236 17.25 6.46 3.13
CA ALA A 236 18.05 7.68 3.04
C ALA A 236 17.52 8.71 2.03
N SER A 237 16.87 8.24 0.97
CA SER A 237 16.20 9.12 0.00
C SER A 237 14.87 9.69 0.51
N ALA A 238 14.12 8.91 1.28
CA ALA A 238 12.81 9.29 1.78
C ALA A 238 12.86 10.11 3.08
N LEU A 239 13.93 9.97 3.88
CA LEU A 239 14.08 10.55 5.22
C LEU A 239 15.35 11.39 5.26
N ALA A 240 15.21 12.71 5.40
CA ALA A 240 16.33 13.64 5.30
C ALA A 240 17.41 13.45 6.37
N GLU A 241 17.03 12.93 7.54
CA GLU A 241 17.92 12.69 8.67
C GLU A 241 18.60 11.31 8.64
N VAL A 242 18.28 10.47 7.65
CA VAL A 242 18.86 9.12 7.52
C VAL A 242 19.94 9.13 6.44
N GLY A 243 21.15 8.71 6.80
CA GLY A 243 22.25 8.52 5.88
C GLY A 243 22.79 7.09 5.92
N VAL A 244 23.33 6.59 4.81
CA VAL A 244 24.00 5.28 4.77
C VAL A 244 25.45 5.43 5.16
N SER A 245 25.91 4.62 6.14
CA SER A 245 27.29 4.60 6.64
C SER A 245 28.08 3.44 6.02
N ALA A 246 29.30 3.70 5.60
CA ALA A 246 30.22 2.68 5.11
C ALA A 246 30.86 1.85 6.25
N SER A 247 30.80 2.33 7.49
CA SER A 247 31.42 1.69 8.65
C SER A 247 30.40 1.40 9.73
N LEU A 248 30.44 0.17 10.28
CA LEU A 248 29.63 -0.24 11.41
C LEU A 248 29.93 0.60 12.66
N ASP A 249 31.19 1.00 12.88
CA ASP A 249 31.59 1.77 14.07
C ASP A 249 31.04 3.19 14.06
N ALA A 250 30.92 3.79 12.88
CA ALA A 250 30.33 5.11 12.70
C ALA A 250 28.79 5.08 12.62
N ALA A 251 28.20 3.90 12.53
CA ALA A 251 26.75 3.75 12.39
C ALA A 251 26.04 3.80 13.74
N THR A 252 24.85 4.39 13.75
CA THR A 252 23.92 4.35 14.88
C THR A 252 23.03 3.12 14.89
N HIS A 253 22.69 2.63 13.69
CA HIS A 253 21.83 1.48 13.47
C HIS A 253 22.39 0.60 12.35
N TRP A 254 22.04 -0.68 12.39
CA TRP A 254 22.33 -1.63 11.33
C TRP A 254 21.02 -2.18 10.76
N LEU A 255 20.80 -2.00 9.46
CA LEU A 255 19.69 -2.62 8.74
C LEU A 255 20.12 -4.02 8.30
N LEU A 256 19.39 -5.04 8.76
CA LEU A 256 19.53 -6.42 8.36
C LEU A 256 18.26 -6.86 7.64
N PHE A 257 18.40 -7.22 6.37
CA PHE A 257 17.28 -7.76 5.58
C PHE A 257 17.33 -9.28 5.65
N VAL A 258 16.36 -9.88 6.35
CA VAL A 258 16.33 -11.32 6.61
C VAL A 258 15.48 -12.05 5.57
N SER A 259 15.99 -13.19 5.11
CA SER A 259 15.32 -14.17 4.26
C SER A 259 15.71 -15.57 4.71
N PRO A 260 15.03 -16.64 4.26
CA PRO A 260 15.43 -18.00 4.57
C PRO A 260 16.90 -18.30 4.19
N GLU A 261 17.39 -17.71 3.09
CA GLU A 261 18.71 -17.98 2.54
C GLU A 261 19.82 -17.09 3.11
N CYS A 262 19.46 -16.06 3.92
CA CYS A 262 20.42 -15.00 4.28
C CYS A 262 21.59 -15.51 5.15
N PHE A 263 21.44 -16.63 5.84
CA PHE A 263 22.48 -17.25 6.66
C PHE A 263 23.05 -18.53 6.04
N GLU A 264 22.78 -18.82 4.77
CA GLU A 264 23.28 -20.01 4.10
C GLU A 264 24.71 -19.85 3.56
N GLY A 265 25.46 -20.94 3.53
CA GLY A 265 26.79 -21.02 2.95
C GLY A 265 27.84 -20.23 3.74
N GLU A 266 29.01 -20.02 3.11
CA GLU A 266 30.17 -19.35 3.76
C GLU A 266 29.87 -17.87 4.07
N GLN A 267 29.23 -17.15 3.15
CA GLN A 267 28.87 -15.75 3.37
C GLN A 267 27.82 -15.61 4.48
N GLY A 268 26.86 -16.54 4.55
CA GLY A 268 25.87 -16.58 5.61
C GLY A 268 26.47 -16.82 6.99
N GLN A 269 27.47 -17.72 7.08
CA GLN A 269 28.22 -17.95 8.34
C GLN A 269 29.03 -16.72 8.77
N GLN A 270 29.64 -16.01 7.80
CA GLN A 270 30.33 -14.75 8.09
C GLN A 270 29.34 -13.66 8.54
N LEU A 271 28.15 -13.59 7.93
CA LEU A 271 27.11 -12.67 8.36
C LEU A 271 26.61 -13.00 9.77
N GLU A 272 26.40 -14.28 10.08
CA GLU A 272 26.05 -14.73 11.44
C GLU A 272 27.06 -14.24 12.47
N ALA A 273 28.37 -14.44 12.21
CA ALA A 273 29.41 -13.98 13.12
C ALA A 273 29.41 -12.44 13.30
N GLN A 274 29.16 -11.70 12.22
CA GLN A 274 29.02 -10.23 12.31
C GLN A 274 27.80 -9.84 13.14
N VAL A 275 26.65 -10.47 12.94
CA VAL A 275 25.42 -10.18 13.69
C VAL A 275 25.59 -10.51 15.17
N GLN A 276 26.22 -11.65 15.50
CA GLN A 276 26.53 -12.02 16.88
C GLN A 276 27.43 -10.97 17.55
N ALA A 277 28.51 -10.56 16.89
CA ALA A 277 29.43 -9.52 17.41
C ALA A 277 28.70 -8.19 17.61
N ALA A 278 27.87 -7.77 16.68
CA ALA A 278 27.10 -6.54 16.77
C ALA A 278 26.07 -6.58 17.93
N THR A 279 25.37 -7.71 18.10
CA THR A 279 24.43 -7.92 19.19
C THR A 279 25.15 -7.89 20.54
N ALA A 280 26.29 -8.59 20.67
CA ALA A 280 27.11 -8.56 21.89
C ALA A 280 27.65 -7.17 22.21
N ALA A 281 27.94 -6.34 21.20
CA ALA A 281 28.35 -4.95 21.35
C ALA A 281 27.18 -3.98 21.61
N GLY A 282 25.94 -4.48 21.75
CA GLY A 282 24.75 -3.67 21.99
C GLY A 282 24.36 -2.75 20.83
N ARG A 283 24.72 -3.11 19.58
CA ARG A 283 24.34 -2.35 18.38
C ARG A 283 22.86 -2.47 18.12
N ARG A 284 22.22 -1.38 17.67
CA ARG A 284 20.80 -1.36 17.35
C ARG A 284 20.55 -1.98 15.97
N LEU A 285 19.98 -3.18 15.98
CA LEU A 285 19.56 -3.87 14.77
C LEU A 285 18.14 -3.49 14.39
N VAL A 286 17.90 -3.20 13.11
CA VAL A 286 16.60 -3.02 12.52
C VAL A 286 16.41 -4.11 11.48
N LEU A 287 15.44 -4.99 11.70
CA LEU A 287 15.16 -6.11 10.85
C LEU A 287 14.10 -5.76 9.82
N ALA A 288 14.32 -6.14 8.57
CA ALA A 288 13.33 -6.07 7.51
C ALA A 288 13.27 -7.38 6.73
N TRP A 289 12.14 -7.69 6.13
CA TRP A 289 11.93 -8.87 5.29
C TRP A 289 10.87 -8.59 4.24
N SER A 290 10.85 -9.37 3.14
CA SER A 290 9.86 -9.21 2.07
C SER A 290 8.82 -10.31 2.09
N PRO A 291 7.54 -9.99 2.36
CA PRO A 291 6.46 -10.95 2.22
C PRO A 291 6.18 -11.37 0.77
N GLU A 292 6.67 -10.59 -0.20
CA GLU A 292 6.59 -10.94 -1.62
C GLU A 292 7.61 -12.02 -2.01
N ALA A 293 8.74 -12.11 -1.28
CA ALA A 293 9.79 -13.11 -1.49
C ALA A 293 9.57 -14.38 -0.64
N CYS A 294 9.00 -14.22 0.56
CA CYS A 294 8.71 -15.31 1.49
C CYS A 294 7.36 -15.03 2.15
N ASP A 295 6.35 -15.84 1.88
CA ASP A 295 4.96 -15.62 2.29
C ASP A 295 4.71 -15.82 3.79
N ASP A 296 5.57 -16.58 4.48
CA ASP A 296 5.47 -16.83 5.92
C ASP A 296 6.82 -16.56 6.62
N PHE A 297 6.81 -15.56 7.51
CA PHE A 297 7.98 -15.21 8.31
C PHE A 297 8.50 -16.34 9.20
N LYS A 298 7.67 -17.33 9.48
CA LYS A 298 8.07 -18.54 10.20
C LYS A 298 9.23 -19.27 9.49
N HIS A 299 9.21 -19.34 8.16
CA HIS A 299 10.29 -19.94 7.38
C HIS A 299 11.62 -19.18 7.56
N VAL A 300 11.57 -17.85 7.69
CA VAL A 300 12.76 -17.04 7.99
C VAL A 300 13.31 -17.39 9.38
N ILE A 301 12.44 -17.50 10.39
CA ILE A 301 12.87 -17.87 11.76
C ILE A 301 13.46 -19.27 11.79
N GLU A 302 12.81 -20.24 11.14
CA GLU A 302 13.25 -21.64 11.10
C GLU A 302 14.61 -21.82 10.38
N ALA A 303 14.91 -20.99 9.38
CA ALA A 303 16.17 -20.98 8.66
C ALA A 303 17.27 -20.19 9.37
N THR A 304 16.93 -19.38 10.37
CA THR A 304 17.91 -18.57 11.11
C THR A 304 18.70 -19.43 12.08
N PRO A 305 20.05 -19.26 12.19
CA PRO A 305 20.87 -19.97 13.14
C PRO A 305 20.35 -19.87 14.57
N HIS A 306 20.24 -21.00 15.27
CA HIS A 306 19.69 -21.06 16.61
C HIS A 306 20.41 -20.14 17.62
N ALA A 307 21.71 -19.93 17.43
CA ALA A 307 22.50 -19.01 18.27
C ALA A 307 22.00 -17.56 18.19
N LEU A 308 21.59 -17.08 16.99
CA LEU A 308 21.03 -15.75 16.81
C LEU A 308 19.63 -15.64 17.38
N VAL A 309 18.79 -16.65 17.18
CA VAL A 309 17.45 -16.71 17.75
C VAL A 309 17.51 -16.68 19.28
N SER A 310 18.39 -17.50 19.86
CA SER A 310 18.60 -17.57 21.31
C SER A 310 19.22 -16.30 21.89
N ALA A 311 19.99 -15.56 21.09
CA ALA A 311 20.55 -14.24 21.47
C ALA A 311 19.53 -13.10 21.35
N GLY A 312 18.27 -13.39 20.99
CA GLY A 312 17.19 -12.40 20.94
C GLY A 312 17.12 -11.61 19.65
N LEU A 313 17.63 -12.11 18.52
CA LEU A 313 17.58 -11.40 17.23
C LEU A 313 16.15 -10.93 16.89
N TYR A 314 15.13 -11.69 17.25
CA TYR A 314 13.73 -11.41 16.98
C TYR A 314 12.95 -10.86 18.18
N GLU A 315 13.62 -10.31 19.20
CA GLU A 315 12.93 -9.59 20.28
C GLU A 315 12.24 -8.32 19.77
N THR A 316 12.75 -7.75 18.68
CA THR A 316 12.08 -6.69 17.93
C THR A 316 11.41 -7.26 16.69
N LEU A 317 10.20 -6.77 16.38
CA LEU A 317 9.48 -7.20 15.18
C LEU A 317 10.24 -6.81 13.91
N ALA A 318 10.42 -7.78 13.02
CA ALA A 318 10.91 -7.51 11.68
C ALA A 318 9.86 -6.74 10.85
N ILE A 319 10.32 -5.73 10.15
CA ILE A 319 9.48 -4.86 9.35
C ILE A 319 9.17 -5.55 8.01
N GLU A 320 7.89 -5.66 7.70
CA GLU A 320 7.48 -6.09 6.36
C GLU A 320 7.82 -5.01 5.33
N TRP A 321 8.78 -5.30 4.46
CA TRP A 321 9.21 -4.41 3.39
C TRP A 321 8.40 -4.67 2.14
N ARG A 322 7.18 -4.12 2.11
CA ARG A 322 6.19 -4.34 1.03
C ARG A 322 6.37 -3.34 -0.11
N GLY A 323 6.02 -3.79 -1.31
CA GLY A 323 6.02 -2.96 -2.52
C GLY A 323 4.76 -2.13 -2.73
N GLY A 324 4.71 -1.43 -3.87
CA GLY A 324 3.52 -0.72 -4.36
C GLY A 324 2.97 0.29 -3.36
N VAL A 325 1.65 0.28 -3.19
CA VAL A 325 0.91 1.23 -2.32
C VAL A 325 1.28 1.12 -0.84
N HIS A 326 1.85 0.00 -0.42
CA HIS A 326 2.23 -0.26 0.96
C HIS A 326 3.67 0.17 1.29
N ARG A 327 4.49 0.50 0.30
CA ARG A 327 5.89 0.92 0.50
C ARG A 327 6.00 2.10 1.48
N ARG A 328 5.14 3.07 1.33
CA ARG A 328 5.10 4.23 2.23
C ARG A 328 4.90 3.84 3.70
N VAL A 329 4.11 2.80 3.97
CA VAL A 329 3.91 2.27 5.33
C VAL A 329 5.17 1.56 5.83
N SER A 330 5.83 0.74 4.99
CA SER A 330 7.09 0.06 5.33
C SER A 330 8.20 1.07 5.70
N VAL A 331 8.35 2.14 4.91
CA VAL A 331 9.29 3.22 5.21
C VAL A 331 8.99 3.89 6.57
N ARG A 332 7.72 4.13 6.89
CA ARG A 332 7.34 4.73 8.19
C ARG A 332 7.55 3.79 9.37
N LEU A 333 7.30 2.50 9.18
CA LEU A 333 7.61 1.49 10.19
C LEU A 333 9.14 1.43 10.44
N ALA A 334 9.93 1.49 9.38
CA ALA A 334 11.39 1.54 9.49
C ALA A 334 11.85 2.84 10.19
N ALA A 335 11.30 3.99 9.81
CA ALA A 335 11.59 5.25 10.51
C ALA A 335 11.30 5.17 12.00
N LYS A 336 10.16 4.58 12.38
CA LYS A 336 9.81 4.34 13.79
C LYS A 336 10.82 3.42 14.49
N ALA A 337 11.25 2.34 13.85
CA ALA A 337 12.26 1.43 14.38
C ALA A 337 13.65 2.10 14.51
N LEU A 338 13.96 3.06 13.62
CA LEU A 338 15.15 3.90 13.68
C LEU A 338 15.05 5.02 14.75
N GLY A 339 13.95 5.10 15.50
CA GLY A 339 13.76 6.03 16.60
C GLY A 339 13.06 7.34 16.22
N ALA A 340 12.45 7.42 15.05
CA ALA A 340 11.65 8.59 14.70
C ALA A 340 10.41 8.73 15.59
N GLN A 341 10.10 9.95 15.97
CA GLN A 341 8.80 10.32 16.50
C GLN A 341 7.82 10.47 15.32
N MET A 342 6.65 9.84 15.45
CA MET A 342 5.62 9.87 14.43
C MET A 342 4.61 10.97 14.75
N MET A 343 4.79 12.13 14.14
CA MET A 343 3.89 13.26 14.32
C MET A 343 2.64 13.05 13.45
N ALA A 344 1.46 13.29 14.04
CA ALA A 344 0.26 13.40 13.22
C ALA A 344 0.47 14.57 12.25
N SER A 345 0.25 14.34 10.95
CA SER A 345 0.24 15.46 10.00
C SER A 345 -0.76 16.48 10.54
N SER A 346 -0.27 17.66 10.88
CA SER A 346 -1.08 18.77 11.38
C SER A 346 -1.97 19.25 10.22
N GLY A 347 -3.12 18.58 10.05
CA GLY A 347 -4.26 19.21 9.38
C GLY A 347 -4.54 20.49 10.16
N GLY A 348 -4.27 21.65 9.56
CA GLY A 348 -4.42 22.92 10.22
C GLY A 348 -5.77 23.01 10.90
N THR A 349 -5.75 23.09 12.21
CA THR A 349 -6.90 23.53 12.98
C THR A 349 -7.16 24.97 12.55
N CYS A 350 -8.19 25.19 11.74
CA CYS A 350 -8.83 26.49 11.71
C CYS A 350 -9.47 26.67 13.08
N GLU A 351 -8.69 27.20 14.05
CA GLU A 351 -9.29 27.86 15.19
C GLU A 351 -9.95 29.13 14.65
N GLY A 352 -11.28 29.19 14.80
CA GLY A 352 -12.10 30.26 14.38
C GLY A 352 -11.80 31.54 15.16
N ALA A 353 -11.88 32.64 14.46
CA ALA A 353 -12.28 33.94 14.97
C ALA A 353 -13.66 34.25 14.42
#